data_5dba7f61b7fde26292f86034668529a3
#
_entry.id   5dba7f61b7fde26292f86034668529a3
#
_cell.length_a   1.000
_cell.length_b   1.000
_cell.length_c   1.000
_cell.angle_alpha   90.00
_cell.angle_beta   90.00
_cell.angle_gamma   90.00
#
_symmetry.space_group_name_H-M   'P 1'
#
loop_
_entity.id
_entity.type
_entity.pdbx_description
1 polymer ?
#
loop_
_entity_poly.entity_id
_entity_poly.type
_entity_poly.pdbx_seq_one_letter_code
_entity_poly.pdbx_strand_id
1 'polypeptide(L)'
;LPGIALVYLFGNQGLLRGLLSDNIYGFWGIVLGEVIYTFPHALMILLSALSLADARLFDAASSMGASPSRAFRSITWPATRQAVFAAFCLVFTLTITDFGVPVVVGGDYQVLALEAYKAVVGQQQFGRGALIGMVLLLPALFSFGVDAWLRRRHGDAMSGRAQVFRPVPSRVRDGCYLAIVLLICAVLLLVFGVAVYSSLVKFWPYNLSLSLNHYQFEDTAGGGW
;
A
#
# COMPACT_ATOMS: atom_id res chain seq x y z
N LEU A 1 0.18 8.74 7.48
CA LEU A 1 -0.23 7.96 8.66
C LEU A 1 0.63 6.71 8.90
N PRO A 2 0.94 5.82 7.91
CA PRO A 2 1.74 4.61 8.15
C PRO A 2 3.12 4.89 8.74
N GLY A 3 3.83 5.89 8.21
CA GLY A 3 5.15 6.27 8.72
C GLY A 3 5.14 6.66 10.20
N ILE A 4 4.17 7.46 10.62
CA ILE A 4 4.01 7.87 12.02
C ILE A 4 3.72 6.64 12.90
N ALA A 5 2.81 5.76 12.48
CA ALA A 5 2.51 4.53 13.20
C ALA A 5 3.73 3.63 13.37
N LEU A 6 4.56 3.51 12.32
CA LEU A 6 5.80 2.74 12.38
C LEU A 6 6.80 3.31 13.40
N VAL A 7 6.89 4.62 13.50
CA VAL A 7 7.75 5.26 14.53
C VAL A 7 7.23 4.98 15.94
N TYR A 8 5.92 5.03 16.17
CA TYR A 8 5.35 4.66 17.47
C TYR A 8 5.46 3.17 17.79
N LEU A 9 5.49 2.30 16.79
CA LEU A 9 5.68 0.85 17.00
C LEU A 9 7.15 0.47 17.17
N PHE A 10 8.00 0.90 16.25
CA PHE A 10 9.37 0.39 16.09
C PHE A 10 10.46 1.45 16.24
N GLY A 11 10.11 2.72 16.43
CA GLY A 11 11.07 3.81 16.62
C GLY A 11 11.84 3.70 17.93
N ASN A 12 12.69 4.68 18.21
CA ASN A 12 13.58 4.70 19.39
C ASN A 12 12.83 4.55 20.73
N GLN A 13 11.57 4.96 20.79
CA GLN A 13 10.68 4.85 21.95
C GLN A 13 9.42 4.03 21.62
N GLY A 14 9.51 3.16 20.59
CA GLY A 14 8.40 2.35 20.13
C GLY A 14 8.10 1.15 21.03
N LEU A 15 6.82 0.70 21.04
CA LEU A 15 6.36 -0.44 21.83
C LEU A 15 7.06 -1.75 21.48
N LEU A 16 7.43 -1.94 20.21
CA LEU A 16 7.99 -3.17 19.65
C LEU A 16 9.48 -3.00 19.26
N ARG A 17 10.17 -2.01 19.81
CA ARG A 17 11.60 -1.77 19.55
C ARG A 17 12.46 -3.02 19.70
N GLY A 18 12.15 -3.87 20.69
CA GLY A 18 12.91 -5.10 20.96
C GLY A 18 12.77 -6.21 19.92
N LEU A 19 11.81 -6.10 19.00
CA LEU A 19 11.62 -7.08 17.92
C LEU A 19 12.55 -6.86 16.72
N LEU A 20 13.01 -5.61 16.51
CA LEU A 20 13.92 -5.24 15.45
C LEU A 20 15.34 -5.12 16.04
N SER A 21 16.29 -5.85 15.47
CA SER A 21 17.70 -5.76 15.83
C SER A 21 18.32 -4.43 15.39
N ASP A 22 17.76 -3.80 14.36
CA ASP A 22 18.20 -2.53 13.80
C ASP A 22 17.13 -1.44 13.89
N ASN A 23 17.55 -0.18 13.75
CA ASN A 23 16.65 0.96 13.72
C ASN A 23 15.67 0.87 12.52
N ILE A 24 14.39 1.21 12.77
CA ILE A 24 13.38 1.31 11.72
C ILE A 24 13.69 2.43 10.69
N TYR A 25 14.55 3.38 11.07
CA TYR A 25 14.89 4.52 10.22
C TYR A 25 15.82 4.13 9.07
N GLY A 26 15.50 4.58 7.86
CA GLY A 26 16.26 4.33 6.65
C GLY A 26 15.50 3.52 5.60
N PHE A 27 16.23 2.86 4.72
CA PHE A 27 15.66 2.16 3.57
C PHE A 27 14.55 1.14 3.94
N TRP A 28 14.79 0.28 4.93
CA TRP A 28 13.82 -0.75 5.32
C TRP A 28 12.55 -0.19 5.95
N GLY A 29 12.66 0.92 6.69
CA GLY A 29 11.49 1.61 7.24
C GLY A 29 10.64 2.23 6.13
N ILE A 30 11.28 2.84 5.11
CA ILE A 30 10.58 3.34 3.93
C ILE A 30 9.85 2.19 3.24
N VAL A 31 10.55 1.08 2.92
CA VAL A 31 9.95 -0.08 2.24
C VAL A 31 8.74 -0.62 3.02
N LEU A 32 8.86 -0.79 4.33
CA LEU A 32 7.76 -1.29 5.16
C LEU A 32 6.57 -0.33 5.15
N GLY A 33 6.83 0.97 5.28
CA GLY A 33 5.79 2.00 5.25
C GLY A 33 5.07 2.06 3.91
N GLU A 34 5.82 1.98 2.81
CA GLU A 34 5.27 1.95 1.45
C GLU A 34 4.45 0.69 1.17
N VAL A 35 4.91 -0.48 1.65
CA VAL A 35 4.14 -1.73 1.53
C VAL A 35 2.80 -1.60 2.25
N ILE A 36 2.78 -1.10 3.50
CA ILE A 36 1.54 -0.91 4.25
C ILE A 36 0.62 0.11 3.56
N TYR A 37 1.18 1.17 2.98
CA TYR A 37 0.44 2.22 2.30
C TYR A 37 -0.17 1.73 0.98
N THR A 38 0.60 1.01 0.16
CA THR A 38 0.18 0.63 -1.20
C THR A 38 -0.56 -0.70 -1.26
N PHE A 39 -0.40 -1.57 -0.25
CA PHE A 39 -1.01 -2.90 -0.19
C PHE A 39 -2.54 -2.89 -0.44
N PRO A 40 -3.35 -2.03 0.22
CA PRO A 40 -4.79 -2.02 -0.01
C PRO A 40 -5.16 -1.70 -1.47
N HIS A 41 -4.42 -0.80 -2.12
CA HIS A 41 -4.65 -0.41 -3.51
C HIS A 41 -4.36 -1.57 -4.47
N ALA A 42 -3.21 -2.24 -4.29
CA ALA A 42 -2.87 -3.41 -5.09
C ALA A 42 -3.87 -4.56 -4.88
N LEU A 43 -4.26 -4.80 -3.63
CA LEU A 43 -5.23 -5.83 -3.28
C LEU A 43 -6.57 -5.61 -3.96
N MET A 44 -7.10 -4.38 -3.96
CA MET A 44 -8.37 -4.05 -4.60
C MET A 44 -8.36 -4.29 -6.10
N ILE A 45 -7.27 -3.94 -6.79
CA ILE A 45 -7.12 -4.19 -8.24
C ILE A 45 -7.11 -5.69 -8.52
N LEU A 46 -6.33 -6.46 -7.75
CA LEU A 46 -6.21 -7.90 -7.93
C LEU A 46 -7.52 -8.64 -7.60
N LEU A 47 -8.21 -8.26 -6.50
CA LEU A 47 -9.50 -8.83 -6.14
C LEU A 47 -10.55 -8.55 -7.20
N SER A 48 -10.59 -7.31 -7.76
CA SER A 48 -11.50 -6.97 -8.84
C SER A 48 -11.27 -7.83 -10.07
N ALA A 49 -10.01 -8.06 -10.46
CA ALA A 49 -9.68 -8.91 -11.59
C ALA A 49 -10.02 -10.38 -11.36
N LEU A 50 -9.75 -10.89 -10.15
CA LEU A 50 -10.07 -12.28 -9.79
C LEU A 50 -11.57 -12.52 -9.69
N SER A 51 -12.36 -11.53 -9.26
CA SER A 51 -13.81 -11.64 -9.17
C SER A 51 -14.51 -11.73 -10.55
N LEU A 52 -13.81 -11.30 -11.59
CA LEU A 52 -14.28 -11.36 -12.97
C LEU A 52 -13.89 -12.66 -13.70
N ALA A 53 -13.20 -13.59 -13.02
CA ALA A 53 -12.80 -14.88 -13.59
C ALA A 53 -14.03 -15.75 -13.90
N ASP A 54 -14.08 -16.32 -15.12
CA ASP A 54 -15.22 -17.14 -15.56
C ASP A 54 -15.12 -18.57 -15.01
N ALA A 55 -16.11 -18.97 -14.21
CA ALA A 55 -16.21 -20.29 -13.61
C ALA A 55 -16.21 -21.42 -14.65
N ARG A 56 -16.77 -21.21 -15.82
CA ARG A 56 -16.87 -22.21 -16.90
C ARG A 56 -15.50 -22.71 -17.37
N LEU A 57 -14.49 -21.83 -17.37
CA LEU A 57 -13.13 -22.22 -17.72
C LEU A 57 -12.52 -23.18 -16.70
N PHE A 58 -12.82 -22.97 -15.42
CA PHE A 58 -12.37 -23.86 -14.33
C PHE A 58 -13.11 -25.21 -14.36
N ASP A 59 -14.40 -25.19 -14.66
CA ASP A 59 -15.21 -26.43 -14.80
C ASP A 59 -14.72 -27.26 -16.00
N ALA A 60 -14.45 -26.63 -17.14
CA ALA A 60 -13.89 -27.29 -18.29
C ALA A 60 -12.49 -27.87 -17.99
N ALA A 61 -11.61 -27.12 -17.31
CA ALA A 61 -10.30 -27.62 -16.92
C ALA A 61 -10.38 -28.80 -15.96
N SER A 62 -11.30 -28.76 -14.99
CA SER A 62 -11.53 -29.85 -14.04
C SER A 62 -12.05 -31.12 -14.74
N SER A 63 -12.97 -30.96 -15.68
CA SER A 63 -13.51 -32.07 -16.49
C SER A 63 -12.43 -32.73 -17.37
N MET A 64 -11.43 -31.96 -17.78
CA MET A 64 -10.26 -32.48 -18.51
C MET A 64 -9.15 -33.03 -17.60
N GLY A 65 -9.38 -33.13 -16.29
CA GLY A 65 -8.39 -33.64 -15.32
C GLY A 65 -7.18 -32.73 -15.12
N ALA A 66 -7.31 -31.41 -15.35
CA ALA A 66 -6.22 -30.48 -15.15
C ALA A 66 -5.89 -30.34 -13.66
N SER A 67 -4.59 -30.41 -13.34
CA SER A 67 -4.12 -30.14 -11.98
C SER A 67 -4.32 -28.65 -11.60
N PRO A 68 -4.44 -28.30 -10.31
CA PRO A 68 -4.62 -26.91 -9.87
C PRO A 68 -3.52 -25.97 -10.38
N SER A 69 -2.27 -26.43 -10.46
CA SER A 69 -1.17 -25.64 -10.99
C SER A 69 -1.30 -25.39 -12.50
N ARG A 70 -1.83 -26.35 -13.25
CA ARG A 70 -2.12 -26.19 -14.68
C ARG A 70 -3.26 -25.21 -14.88
N ALA A 71 -4.34 -25.32 -14.13
CA ALA A 71 -5.46 -24.37 -14.17
C ALA A 71 -5.01 -22.94 -13.84
N PHE A 72 -4.16 -22.78 -12.81
CA PHE A 72 -3.58 -21.48 -12.48
C PHE A 72 -2.80 -20.87 -13.65
N ARG A 73 -1.90 -21.63 -14.28
CA ARG A 73 -1.04 -21.14 -15.37
C ARG A 73 -1.81 -20.88 -16.66
N SER A 74 -2.84 -21.68 -16.97
CA SER A 74 -3.58 -21.59 -18.24
C SER A 74 -4.82 -20.70 -18.18
N ILE A 75 -5.40 -20.49 -17.00
CA ILE A 75 -6.64 -19.71 -16.83
C ILE A 75 -6.38 -18.48 -15.97
N THR A 76 -5.97 -18.68 -14.69
CA THR A 76 -5.88 -17.57 -13.73
C THR A 76 -4.81 -16.57 -14.13
N TRP A 77 -3.58 -17.04 -14.40
CA TRP A 77 -2.47 -16.15 -14.74
C TRP A 77 -2.72 -15.31 -16.01
N PRO A 78 -3.16 -15.88 -17.14
CA PRO A 78 -3.46 -15.08 -18.33
C PRO A 78 -4.59 -14.07 -18.10
N ALA A 79 -5.61 -14.42 -17.31
CA ALA A 79 -6.73 -13.54 -16.98
C ALA A 79 -6.32 -12.38 -16.05
N THR A 80 -5.39 -12.62 -15.11
CA THR A 80 -5.02 -11.63 -14.09
C THR A 80 -3.74 -10.86 -14.40
N ARG A 81 -2.91 -11.31 -15.35
CA ARG A 81 -1.60 -10.67 -15.66
C ARG A 81 -1.70 -9.17 -15.95
N GLN A 82 -2.78 -8.73 -16.59
CA GLN A 82 -3.00 -7.32 -16.89
C GLN A 82 -3.29 -6.53 -15.61
N ALA A 83 -4.09 -7.09 -14.70
CA ALA A 83 -4.37 -6.48 -13.41
C ALA A 83 -3.12 -6.44 -12.52
N VAL A 84 -2.28 -7.48 -12.55
CA VAL A 84 -0.98 -7.50 -11.87
C VAL A 84 -0.09 -6.37 -12.38
N PHE A 85 -0.04 -6.19 -13.70
CA PHE A 85 0.74 -5.10 -14.29
C PHE A 85 0.17 -3.72 -13.94
N ALA A 86 -1.15 -3.55 -13.98
CA ALA A 86 -1.81 -2.31 -13.58
C ALA A 86 -1.57 -2.00 -12.10
N ALA A 87 -1.64 -3.01 -11.22
CA ALA A 87 -1.31 -2.86 -9.80
C ALA A 87 0.16 -2.46 -9.61
N PHE A 88 1.09 -3.07 -10.36
CA PHE A 88 2.50 -2.70 -10.34
C PHE A 88 2.72 -1.24 -10.75
N CYS A 89 2.13 -0.79 -11.86
CA CYS A 89 2.22 0.59 -12.32
C CYS A 89 1.67 1.59 -11.29
N LEU A 90 0.53 1.24 -10.68
CA LEU A 90 -0.07 2.08 -9.63
C LEU A 90 0.84 2.17 -8.40
N VAL A 91 1.26 1.02 -7.86
CA VAL A 91 2.15 0.96 -6.69
C VAL A 91 3.46 1.70 -6.96
N PHE A 92 4.06 1.48 -8.13
CA PHE A 92 5.28 2.17 -8.53
C PHE A 92 5.10 3.70 -8.55
N THR A 93 3.99 4.18 -9.12
CA THR A 93 3.71 5.62 -9.17
C THR A 93 3.48 6.18 -7.77
N LEU A 94 2.69 5.51 -6.93
CA LEU A 94 2.44 5.95 -5.56
C LEU A 94 3.73 6.03 -4.75
N THR A 95 4.55 4.98 -4.79
CA THR A 95 5.81 4.90 -4.02
C THR A 95 6.83 5.95 -4.46
N ILE A 96 7.01 6.17 -5.77
CA ILE A 96 8.03 7.11 -6.25
C ILE A 96 7.66 8.58 -5.99
N THR A 97 6.37 8.86 -5.87
CA THR A 97 5.86 10.21 -5.60
C THR A 97 5.56 10.48 -4.12
N ASP A 98 5.61 9.45 -3.27
CA ASP A 98 5.37 9.65 -1.84
C ASP A 98 6.57 10.31 -1.15
N PHE A 99 6.28 11.32 -0.38
CA PHE A 99 7.23 11.94 0.55
C PHE A 99 6.83 11.73 2.02
N GLY A 100 5.58 11.34 2.26
CA GLY A 100 4.99 11.27 3.58
C GLY A 100 5.59 10.18 4.47
N VAL A 101 5.85 8.99 3.92
CA VAL A 101 6.56 7.93 4.62
C VAL A 101 8.04 8.27 4.78
N PRO A 102 8.78 8.65 3.72
CA PRO A 102 10.20 8.99 3.84
C PRO A 102 10.51 10.15 4.78
N VAL A 103 9.65 11.15 4.90
CA VAL A 103 9.90 12.27 5.82
C VAL A 103 9.90 11.85 7.28
N VAL A 104 9.19 10.78 7.61
CA VAL A 104 9.03 10.30 8.99
C VAL A 104 10.02 9.18 9.33
N VAL A 105 10.19 8.19 8.43
CA VAL A 105 11.02 6.99 8.70
C VAL A 105 12.30 6.94 7.86
N GLY A 106 12.52 7.90 6.97
CA GLY A 106 13.67 7.88 6.05
C GLY A 106 15.03 8.04 6.74
N GLY A 107 15.09 8.70 7.90
CA GLY A 107 16.37 9.01 8.55
C GLY A 107 17.28 9.78 7.59
N ASP A 108 18.49 9.28 7.38
CA ASP A 108 19.48 9.87 6.46
C ASP A 108 19.27 9.45 4.99
N TYR A 109 18.30 8.54 4.72
CA TYR A 109 18.03 8.07 3.36
C TYR A 109 17.24 9.10 2.58
N GLN A 110 17.82 9.57 1.48
CA GLN A 110 17.24 10.62 0.66
C GLN A 110 16.45 10.02 -0.50
N VAL A 111 15.19 10.41 -0.61
CA VAL A 111 14.34 10.11 -1.77
C VAL A 111 13.97 11.38 -2.51
N LEU A 112 13.79 11.26 -3.82
CA LEU A 112 13.61 12.42 -4.70
C LEU A 112 12.36 13.25 -4.33
N ALA A 113 11.26 12.60 -3.94
CA ALA A 113 10.04 13.28 -3.51
C ALA A 113 10.25 14.11 -2.23
N LEU A 114 11.02 13.58 -1.26
CA LEU A 114 11.39 14.31 -0.05
C LEU A 114 12.30 15.50 -0.35
N GLU A 115 13.23 15.37 -1.31
CA GLU A 115 14.07 16.49 -1.74
C GLU A 115 13.27 17.61 -2.44
N ALA A 116 12.24 17.25 -3.23
CA ALA A 116 11.31 18.23 -3.78
C ALA A 116 10.60 19.02 -2.67
N TYR A 117 10.10 18.30 -1.65
CA TYR A 117 9.43 18.91 -0.50
C TYR A 117 10.38 19.84 0.28
N LYS A 118 11.61 19.39 0.59
CA LYS A 118 12.61 20.20 1.29
C LYS A 118 13.01 21.45 0.50
N ALA A 119 13.16 21.33 -0.83
CA ALA A 119 13.50 22.45 -1.70
C ALA A 119 12.42 23.54 -1.69
N VAL A 120 11.13 23.16 -1.77
CA VAL A 120 10.02 24.11 -1.82
C VAL A 120 9.71 24.66 -0.43
N VAL A 121 9.44 23.79 0.55
CA VAL A 121 8.93 24.20 1.86
C VAL A 121 10.06 24.61 2.81
N GLY A 122 11.19 23.90 2.76
CA GLY A 122 12.30 24.17 3.67
C GLY A 122 13.22 25.30 3.18
N GLN A 123 13.55 25.31 1.88
CA GLN A 123 14.55 26.22 1.30
C GLN A 123 13.95 27.34 0.44
N GLN A 124 12.63 27.32 0.18
CA GLN A 124 11.93 28.26 -0.70
C GLN A 124 12.53 28.35 -2.13
N GLN A 125 13.22 27.29 -2.56
CA GLN A 125 13.81 27.16 -3.89
C GLN A 125 12.80 26.55 -4.87
N PHE A 126 11.81 27.35 -5.27
CA PHE A 126 10.71 26.90 -6.14
C PHE A 126 11.21 26.34 -7.48
N GLY A 127 12.25 26.95 -8.08
CA GLY A 127 12.83 26.49 -9.34
C GLY A 127 13.42 25.06 -9.24
N ARG A 128 14.17 24.77 -8.15
CA ARG A 128 14.71 23.43 -7.87
C ARG A 128 13.59 22.42 -7.59
N GLY A 129 12.60 22.82 -6.78
CA GLY A 129 11.44 21.97 -6.51
C GLY A 129 10.64 21.63 -7.76
N ALA A 130 10.41 22.62 -8.64
CA ALA A 130 9.73 22.41 -9.92
C ALA A 130 10.50 21.46 -10.84
N LEU A 131 11.83 21.56 -10.91
CA LEU A 131 12.66 20.65 -11.69
C LEU A 131 12.56 19.21 -11.19
N ILE A 132 12.66 19.01 -9.87
CA ILE A 132 12.51 17.67 -9.28
C ILE A 132 11.10 17.14 -9.51
N GLY A 133 10.06 17.98 -9.38
CA GLY A 133 8.67 17.61 -9.67
C GLY A 133 8.48 17.17 -11.13
N MET A 134 9.11 17.84 -12.09
CA MET A 134 9.11 17.41 -13.50
C MET A 134 9.77 16.04 -13.68
N VAL A 135 10.88 15.77 -13.00
CA VAL A 135 11.56 14.47 -13.05
C VAL A 135 10.67 13.38 -12.46
N LEU A 136 9.97 13.65 -11.35
CA LEU A 136 9.01 12.70 -10.74
C LEU A 136 7.78 12.43 -11.61
N LEU A 137 7.40 13.39 -12.46
CA LEU A 137 6.29 13.22 -13.39
C LEU A 137 6.59 12.22 -14.51
N LEU A 138 7.86 12.09 -14.95
CA LEU A 138 8.24 11.21 -16.05
C LEU A 138 7.90 9.72 -15.78
N PRO A 139 8.29 9.11 -14.64
CA PRO A 139 7.90 7.75 -14.32
C PRO A 139 6.39 7.54 -14.24
N ALA A 140 5.66 8.53 -13.70
CA ALA A 140 4.20 8.47 -13.60
C ALA A 140 3.55 8.49 -15.00
N LEU A 141 3.98 9.38 -15.89
CA LEU A 141 3.52 9.44 -17.28
C LEU A 141 3.87 8.16 -18.04
N PHE A 142 5.07 7.61 -17.83
CA PHE A 142 5.49 6.36 -18.42
C PHE A 142 4.57 5.21 -17.97
N SER A 143 4.35 5.06 -16.67
CA SER A 143 3.46 4.04 -16.11
C SER A 143 2.04 4.15 -16.66
N PHE A 144 1.49 5.37 -16.70
CA PHE A 144 0.18 5.64 -17.28
C PHE A 144 0.12 5.30 -18.78
N GLY A 145 1.14 5.69 -19.54
CA GLY A 145 1.24 5.41 -20.98
C GLY A 145 1.27 3.91 -21.27
N VAL A 146 2.04 3.16 -20.50
CA VAL A 146 2.14 1.70 -20.64
C VAL A 146 0.83 1.03 -20.25
N ASP A 147 0.19 1.43 -19.15
CA ASP A 147 -1.12 0.90 -18.74
C ASP A 147 -2.19 1.18 -19.81
N ALA A 148 -2.27 2.40 -20.32
CA ALA A 148 -3.20 2.78 -21.38
C ALA A 148 -2.95 1.99 -22.68
N TRP A 149 -1.69 1.75 -23.05
CA TRP A 149 -1.33 0.96 -24.21
C TRP A 149 -1.73 -0.53 -24.06
N LEU A 150 -1.49 -1.11 -22.86
CA LEU A 150 -1.91 -2.48 -22.58
C LEU A 150 -3.43 -2.63 -22.64
N ARG A 151 -4.18 -1.72 -22.06
CA ARG A 151 -5.65 -1.72 -22.09
C ARG A 151 -6.17 -1.68 -23.53
N ARG A 152 -5.60 -0.85 -24.40
CA ARG A 152 -5.98 -0.76 -25.82
C ARG A 152 -5.71 -2.05 -26.59
N ARG A 153 -4.60 -2.76 -26.27
CA ARG A 153 -4.24 -4.01 -26.98
C ARG A 153 -5.09 -5.20 -26.58
N HIS A 154 -5.60 -5.25 -25.37
CA HIS A 154 -6.29 -6.44 -24.85
C HIS A 154 -7.81 -6.30 -24.89
N GLY A 155 -8.35 -5.20 -25.43
CA GLY A 155 -9.78 -4.96 -25.66
C GLY A 155 -10.71 -5.62 -24.63
N ASP A 156 -11.83 -5.06 -24.32
CA ASP A 156 -12.79 -5.59 -23.35
C ASP A 156 -13.23 -7.02 -23.69
N ALA A 157 -12.39 -8.01 -23.38
CA ALA A 157 -12.72 -9.44 -23.46
C ALA A 157 -13.70 -9.87 -22.34
N MET A 158 -14.40 -8.92 -21.75
CA MET A 158 -15.47 -9.20 -20.81
C MET A 158 -16.71 -9.59 -21.59
N SER A 159 -16.88 -10.90 -21.83
CA SER A 159 -18.18 -11.38 -22.27
C SER A 159 -19.18 -11.12 -21.15
N GLY A 160 -20.24 -10.36 -21.41
CA GLY A 160 -21.31 -10.05 -20.45
C GLY A 160 -22.09 -11.28 -19.93
N ARG A 161 -21.52 -12.49 -20.09
CA ARG A 161 -22.04 -13.80 -19.66
C ARG A 161 -21.09 -14.54 -18.72
N ALA A 162 -20.04 -13.90 -18.18
CA ALA A 162 -19.14 -14.55 -17.26
C ALA A 162 -19.88 -14.93 -15.95
N GLN A 163 -19.78 -16.18 -15.56
CA GLN A 163 -20.28 -16.65 -14.25
C GLN A 163 -19.17 -16.51 -13.23
N VAL A 164 -19.47 -15.83 -12.12
CA VAL A 164 -18.50 -15.65 -11.02
C VAL A 164 -18.07 -17.03 -10.48
N PHE A 165 -16.78 -17.28 -10.49
CA PHE A 165 -16.21 -18.51 -9.94
C PHE A 165 -16.46 -18.59 -8.42
N ARG A 166 -17.14 -19.65 -7.99
CA ARG A 166 -17.34 -19.97 -6.57
C ARG A 166 -16.58 -21.26 -6.25
N PRO A 167 -15.49 -21.18 -5.48
CA PRO A 167 -14.72 -22.36 -5.13
C PRO A 167 -15.55 -23.30 -4.25
N VAL A 168 -15.37 -24.62 -4.44
CA VAL A 168 -16.00 -25.63 -3.58
C VAL A 168 -15.49 -25.43 -2.14
N PRO A 169 -16.38 -25.30 -1.14
CA PRO A 169 -15.98 -25.05 0.24
C PRO A 169 -15.15 -26.21 0.81
N SER A 170 -14.04 -25.88 1.47
CA SER A 170 -13.16 -26.83 2.15
C SER A 170 -12.75 -26.27 3.50
N ARG A 171 -13.16 -26.94 4.58
CA ARG A 171 -12.95 -26.45 5.96
C ARG A 171 -11.48 -26.14 6.27
N VAL A 172 -10.56 -27.01 5.84
CA VAL A 172 -9.13 -26.83 6.13
C VAL A 172 -8.54 -25.69 5.30
N ARG A 173 -8.75 -25.70 4.00
CA ARG A 173 -8.25 -24.67 3.09
C ARG A 173 -8.80 -23.29 3.46
N ASP A 174 -10.13 -23.22 3.63
CA ASP A 174 -10.81 -21.95 3.88
C ASP A 174 -10.47 -21.42 5.29
N GLY A 175 -10.25 -22.31 6.27
CA GLY A 175 -9.74 -21.96 7.59
C GLY A 175 -8.32 -21.37 7.55
N CYS A 176 -7.41 -21.98 6.78
CA CYS A 176 -6.06 -21.43 6.60
C CYS A 176 -6.07 -20.04 5.93
N TYR A 177 -6.86 -19.87 4.87
CA TYR A 177 -6.98 -18.55 4.23
C TYR A 177 -7.61 -17.51 5.14
N LEU A 178 -8.65 -17.88 5.91
CA LEU A 178 -9.25 -17.01 6.91
C LEU A 178 -8.23 -16.57 7.96
N ALA A 179 -7.41 -17.48 8.47
CA ALA A 179 -6.36 -17.17 9.44
C ALA A 179 -5.33 -16.18 8.88
N ILE A 180 -4.90 -16.36 7.62
CA ILE A 180 -3.98 -15.43 6.94
C ILE A 180 -4.62 -14.05 6.78
N VAL A 181 -5.86 -13.99 6.31
CA VAL A 181 -6.58 -12.71 6.15
C VAL A 181 -6.75 -12.01 7.49
N LEU A 182 -7.16 -12.73 8.54
CA LEU A 182 -7.29 -12.16 9.88
C LEU A 182 -5.95 -11.65 10.42
N LEU A 183 -4.85 -12.36 10.16
CA LEU A 183 -3.51 -11.91 10.54
C LEU A 183 -3.15 -10.60 9.84
N ILE A 184 -3.35 -10.51 8.54
CA ILE A 184 -3.08 -9.27 7.76
C ILE A 184 -3.96 -8.13 8.27
N CYS A 185 -5.26 -8.37 8.47
CA CYS A 185 -6.16 -7.37 9.03
C CYS A 185 -5.73 -6.92 10.44
N ALA A 186 -5.31 -7.86 11.30
CA ALA A 186 -4.83 -7.54 12.64
C ALA A 186 -3.58 -6.67 12.60
N VAL A 187 -2.62 -6.96 11.71
CA VAL A 187 -1.41 -6.13 11.54
C VAL A 187 -1.77 -4.72 11.06
N LEU A 188 -2.64 -4.60 10.05
CA LEU A 188 -3.07 -3.29 9.56
C LEU A 188 -3.83 -2.51 10.64
N LEU A 189 -4.76 -3.16 11.34
CA LEU A 189 -5.52 -2.54 12.44
C LEU A 189 -4.60 -2.13 13.58
N LEU A 190 -3.56 -2.90 13.90
CA LEU A 190 -2.58 -2.55 14.90
C LEU A 190 -1.81 -1.28 14.49
N VAL A 191 -1.33 -1.22 13.25
CA VAL A 191 -0.61 -0.04 12.72
C VAL A 191 -1.49 1.22 12.80
N PHE A 192 -2.71 1.16 12.27
CA PHE A 192 -3.63 2.31 12.33
C PHE A 192 -4.12 2.58 13.74
N GLY A 193 -4.37 1.55 14.54
CA GLY A 193 -4.81 1.66 15.92
C GLY A 193 -3.79 2.39 16.80
N VAL A 194 -2.50 2.09 16.62
CA VAL A 194 -1.42 2.80 17.34
C VAL A 194 -1.35 4.26 16.93
N ALA A 195 -1.53 4.59 15.65
CA ALA A 195 -1.58 5.98 15.20
C ALA A 195 -2.75 6.74 15.85
N VAL A 196 -3.94 6.14 15.89
CA VAL A 196 -5.11 6.73 16.56
C VAL A 196 -4.88 6.83 18.07
N TYR A 197 -4.38 5.77 18.70
CA TYR A 197 -4.10 5.78 20.13
C TYR A 197 -3.07 6.86 20.50
N SER A 198 -1.99 6.98 19.73
CA SER A 198 -0.96 7.99 19.98
C SER A 198 -1.48 9.42 19.84
N SER A 199 -2.48 9.66 18.99
CA SER A 199 -3.12 10.98 18.86
C SER A 199 -3.97 11.36 20.08
N LEU A 200 -4.42 10.38 20.86
CA LEU A 200 -5.24 10.57 22.06
C LEU A 200 -4.41 10.60 23.33
N VAL A 201 -3.13 10.24 23.28
CA VAL A 201 -2.23 10.17 24.44
C VAL A 201 -1.52 11.51 24.64
N LYS A 202 -1.45 11.98 25.88
CA LYS A 202 -0.90 13.29 26.24
C LYS A 202 0.59 13.44 25.94
N PHE A 203 1.39 12.40 26.22
CA PHE A 203 2.84 12.41 25.96
C PHE A 203 3.39 10.98 25.87
N TRP A 204 3.65 10.53 24.67
CA TRP A 204 4.21 9.20 24.41
C TRP A 204 5.69 9.11 24.69
N PRO A 205 6.22 8.03 25.27
CA PRO A 205 5.57 6.91 25.97
C PRO A 205 5.36 7.14 27.48
N TYR A 206 5.69 8.34 27.98
CA TYR A 206 5.82 8.61 29.42
C TYR A 206 4.50 8.86 30.13
N ASN A 207 3.53 9.43 29.46
CA ASN A 207 2.22 9.75 30.04
C ASN A 207 1.10 9.30 29.09
N LEU A 208 0.60 8.08 29.35
CA LEU A 208 -0.43 7.42 28.53
C LEU A 208 -1.86 7.85 28.91
N SER A 209 -2.04 8.92 29.72
CA SER A 209 -3.36 9.43 30.02
C SER A 209 -4.02 9.98 28.74
N LEU A 210 -5.27 9.60 28.53
CA LEU A 210 -6.06 10.08 27.39
C LEU A 210 -6.36 11.57 27.54
N SER A 211 -6.13 12.33 26.47
CA SER A 211 -6.35 13.76 26.40
C SER A 211 -6.67 14.16 24.96
N LEU A 212 -7.53 15.16 24.82
CA LEU A 212 -7.85 15.78 23.53
C LEU A 212 -7.03 17.04 23.25
N ASN A 213 -5.93 17.26 24.01
CA ASN A 213 -5.11 18.47 23.84
C ASN A 213 -4.55 18.62 22.43
N HIS A 214 -4.22 17.49 21.74
CA HIS A 214 -3.73 17.53 20.36
C HIS A 214 -4.79 17.99 19.34
N TYR A 215 -6.05 18.05 19.72
CA TYR A 215 -7.17 18.53 18.89
C TYR A 215 -7.56 19.99 19.17
N GLN A 216 -6.86 20.65 20.09
CA GLN A 216 -7.02 22.08 20.37
C GLN A 216 -6.10 22.88 19.45
N PHE A 217 -6.60 23.22 18.26
CA PHE A 217 -5.81 23.93 17.23
C PHE A 217 -5.65 25.43 17.54
N GLU A 218 -6.41 25.98 18.48
CA GLU A 218 -6.41 27.40 18.80
C GLU A 218 -5.11 27.86 19.48
N ASP A 219 -4.48 27.00 20.28
CA ASP A 219 -3.27 27.36 21.05
C ASP A 219 -1.96 27.30 20.23
N THR A 220 -1.97 26.62 19.07
CA THR A 220 -0.73 26.34 18.30
C THR A 220 -0.45 27.36 17.20
N ALA A 221 -1.47 28.09 16.78
CA ALA A 221 -1.37 29.06 15.70
C ALA A 221 -1.59 30.48 16.18
N GLY A 222 -0.94 31.06 17.07
CA GLY A 222 -0.93 32.48 17.49
C GLY A 222 -1.75 33.50 16.69
N GLY A 223 -2.90 33.12 16.19
CA GLY A 223 -3.77 33.91 15.36
C GLY A 223 -5.09 33.19 15.14
N GLY A 224 -6.12 33.59 15.94
CA GLY A 224 -7.48 33.17 15.66
C GLY A 224 -7.91 33.54 14.24
N TRP A 225 -8.65 32.65 13.64
CA TRP A 225 -9.43 32.90 12.42
C TRP A 225 -10.76 33.45 12.80
#